data_3d666f93b902ef5091094f901950a32e
#
_entry.id   3d666f93b902ef5091094f901950a32e
#
_cell.length_a   1.000
_cell.length_b   1.000
_cell.length_c   1.000
_cell.angle_alpha   90.00
_cell.angle_beta   90.00
_cell.angle_gamma   90.00
#
_symmetry.space_group_name_H-M   'P 1'
#
loop_
_entity.id
_entity.type
_entity.pdbx_description
1 polymer ?
#
loop_
_entity_poly.entity_id
_entity_poly.type
_entity_poly.pdbx_seq_one_letter_code
_entity_poly.pdbx_strand_id
1 'polypeptide(L)'
;MLEIIKSRKNEEIKLAAKLVDSASFRREKGMFVVEGARLCRDAALSNIEIVSAYFTGTAQTKYNDYITQIIQECRSYRLIEEHVADAISATKHNQGVFCVCRIPEQHHSMMDMQALGTYIALEQIQDPANLGSVLRTAEALGVSGVLFLEDC
;
A
#
# COMPACT_ATOMS: atom_id res chain seq x y z
N MET A 1 -21.10 1.41 17.92
CA MET A 1 -21.39 0.59 16.71
C MET A 1 -20.59 1.22 15.57
N LEU A 2 -19.70 0.48 14.91
CA LEU A 2 -18.95 1.02 13.76
C LEU A 2 -19.93 1.27 12.62
N GLU A 3 -19.93 2.49 12.10
CA GLU A 3 -20.78 2.88 10.98
C GLU A 3 -20.24 2.23 9.69
N ILE A 4 -21.14 1.52 8.97
CA ILE A 4 -20.78 0.87 7.71
C ILE A 4 -20.95 1.86 6.57
N ILE A 5 -19.91 2.10 5.78
CA ILE A 5 -19.99 2.92 4.58
C ILE A 5 -20.70 2.14 3.47
N LYS A 6 -21.89 2.64 3.07
CA LYS A 6 -22.75 2.02 2.05
C LYS A 6 -22.74 2.75 0.71
N SER A 7 -22.08 3.88 0.63
CA SER A 7 -22.13 4.73 -0.56
C SER A 7 -20.74 4.93 -1.17
N ARG A 8 -20.61 4.66 -2.47
CA ARG A 8 -19.43 5.04 -3.28
C ARG A 8 -19.20 6.56 -3.32
N LYS A 9 -20.22 7.37 -2.96
CA LYS A 9 -20.13 8.83 -2.91
C LYS A 9 -19.58 9.36 -1.60
N ASN A 10 -19.28 8.51 -0.62
CA ASN A 10 -18.61 8.89 0.61
C ASN A 10 -17.25 9.51 0.29
N GLU A 11 -16.88 10.59 0.99
CA GLU A 11 -15.65 11.36 0.68
C GLU A 11 -14.37 10.55 0.93
N GLU A 12 -14.35 9.70 1.95
CA GLU A 12 -13.21 8.81 2.21
C GLU A 12 -13.03 7.80 1.06
N ILE A 13 -14.13 7.27 0.53
CA ILE A 13 -14.11 6.32 -0.60
C ILE A 13 -13.70 7.01 -1.90
N LYS A 14 -14.18 8.22 -2.17
CA LYS A 14 -13.75 9.02 -3.33
C LYS A 14 -12.25 9.33 -3.27
N LEU A 15 -11.74 9.67 -2.08
CA LEU A 15 -10.31 9.89 -1.87
C LEU A 15 -9.52 8.60 -2.22
N ALA A 16 -9.92 7.46 -1.63
CA ALA A 16 -9.25 6.18 -1.87
C ALA A 16 -9.29 5.79 -3.37
N ALA A 17 -10.46 5.90 -4.03
CA ALA A 17 -10.59 5.64 -5.47
C ALA A 17 -9.66 6.51 -6.31
N LYS A 18 -9.59 7.82 -6.01
CA LYS A 18 -8.71 8.74 -6.73
C LYS A 18 -7.22 8.44 -6.50
N LEU A 19 -6.85 7.94 -5.32
CA LEU A 19 -5.50 7.46 -5.04
C LEU A 19 -5.15 6.20 -5.85
N VAL A 20 -6.12 5.31 -6.08
CA VAL A 20 -5.93 4.14 -6.96
C VAL A 20 -5.69 4.57 -8.39
N ASP A 21 -6.52 5.48 -8.91
CA ASP A 21 -6.56 5.83 -10.34
C ASP A 21 -5.45 6.79 -10.77
N SER A 22 -4.91 7.65 -9.87
CA SER A 22 -4.06 8.78 -10.28
C SER A 22 -2.72 8.84 -9.56
N ALA A 23 -1.63 8.60 -10.31
CA ALA A 23 -0.27 8.74 -9.82
C ALA A 23 0.07 10.19 -9.40
N SER A 24 -0.43 11.19 -10.15
CA SER A 24 -0.23 12.61 -9.79
C SER A 24 -0.92 12.96 -8.48
N PHE A 25 -2.12 12.42 -8.26
CA PHE A 25 -2.85 12.64 -7.01
C PHE A 25 -2.19 11.94 -5.82
N ARG A 26 -1.63 10.75 -6.00
CA ARG A 26 -0.82 10.10 -4.96
C ARG A 26 0.36 10.97 -4.53
N ARG A 27 1.08 11.54 -5.50
CA ARG A 27 2.21 12.46 -5.21
C ARG A 27 1.75 13.73 -4.51
N GLU A 28 0.65 14.34 -4.97
CA GLU A 28 0.07 15.55 -4.36
C GLU A 28 -0.32 15.32 -2.90
N LYS A 29 -0.95 14.18 -2.61
CA LYS A 29 -1.44 13.85 -1.27
C LYS A 29 -0.38 13.17 -0.37
N GLY A 30 0.71 12.71 -0.93
CA GLY A 30 1.70 11.91 -0.20
C GLY A 30 1.11 10.60 0.33
N MET A 31 0.14 10.02 -0.37
CA MET A 31 -0.59 8.82 0.05
C MET A 31 -0.77 7.84 -1.10
N PHE A 32 -0.98 6.56 -0.76
CA PHE A 32 -1.28 5.50 -1.71
C PHE A 32 -2.22 4.46 -1.08
N VAL A 33 -2.80 3.61 -1.90
CA VAL A 33 -3.66 2.51 -1.45
C VAL A 33 -2.93 1.19 -1.57
N VAL A 34 -3.02 0.39 -0.52
CA VAL A 34 -2.60 -1.02 -0.49
C VAL A 34 -3.85 -1.87 -0.50
N GLU A 35 -3.91 -2.86 -1.40
CA GLU A 35 -5.03 -3.79 -1.56
C GLU A 35 -4.59 -5.22 -1.22
N GLY A 36 -5.41 -5.92 -0.46
CA GLY A 36 -5.23 -7.31 -0.09
C GLY A 36 -4.78 -7.53 1.34
N ALA A 37 -5.33 -8.57 1.98
CA ALA A 37 -5.16 -8.81 3.41
C ALA A 37 -3.70 -8.95 3.83
N ARG A 38 -2.91 -9.72 3.06
CA ARG A 38 -1.49 -9.94 3.36
C ARG A 38 -0.68 -8.66 3.20
N LEU A 39 -0.84 -7.93 2.08
CA LEU A 39 -0.08 -6.70 1.83
C LEU A 39 -0.42 -5.60 2.84
N CYS A 40 -1.69 -5.47 3.22
CA CYS A 40 -2.12 -4.52 4.26
C CYS A 40 -1.49 -4.85 5.61
N ARG A 41 -1.43 -6.15 5.98
CA ARG A 41 -0.73 -6.58 7.20
C ARG A 41 0.77 -6.31 7.11
N ASP A 42 1.40 -6.63 5.99
CA ASP A 42 2.83 -6.41 5.82
C ASP A 42 3.16 -4.91 5.89
N ALA A 43 2.30 -4.03 5.36
CA ALA A 43 2.42 -2.58 5.54
C ALA A 43 2.35 -2.18 7.02
N ALA A 44 1.39 -2.73 7.76
CA ALA A 44 1.26 -2.49 9.21
C ALA A 44 2.52 -2.89 9.98
N LEU A 45 3.10 -4.05 9.67
CA LEU A 45 4.30 -4.57 10.33
C LEU A 45 5.60 -3.86 9.89
N SER A 46 5.58 -3.10 8.80
CA SER A 46 6.74 -2.39 8.23
C SER A 46 6.84 -0.92 8.68
N ASN A 47 6.15 -0.52 9.74
CA ASN A 47 6.09 0.85 10.23
C ASN A 47 5.60 1.88 9.18
N ILE A 48 4.83 1.44 8.19
CA ILE A 48 4.17 2.35 7.25
C ILE A 48 2.95 2.94 7.94
N GLU A 49 2.85 4.27 7.96
CA GLU A 49 1.71 4.95 8.55
C GLU A 49 0.42 4.63 7.77
N ILE A 50 -0.49 3.87 8.40
CA ILE A 50 -1.82 3.58 7.87
C ILE A 50 -2.78 4.65 8.37
N VAL A 51 -3.20 5.54 7.47
CA VAL A 51 -4.12 6.66 7.77
C VAL A 51 -5.53 6.13 7.99
N SER A 52 -5.99 5.21 7.13
CA SER A 52 -7.30 4.57 7.26
C SER A 52 -7.29 3.17 6.64
N ALA A 53 -8.10 2.27 7.21
CA ALA A 53 -8.30 0.93 6.70
C ALA A 53 -9.79 0.66 6.43
N TYR A 54 -10.07 -0.12 5.40
CA TYR A 54 -11.42 -0.47 4.97
C TYR A 54 -11.56 -1.97 4.82
N PHE A 55 -12.62 -2.53 5.40
CA PHE A 55 -12.87 -3.97 5.38
C PHE A 55 -14.31 -4.27 5.00
N THR A 56 -14.52 -5.27 4.13
CA THR A 56 -15.87 -5.82 3.95
C THR A 56 -16.21 -6.81 5.06
N GLY A 57 -17.49 -7.06 5.27
CA GLY A 57 -17.95 -8.05 6.25
C GLY A 57 -17.41 -9.46 5.97
N THR A 58 -17.36 -9.85 4.69
CA THR A 58 -16.78 -11.11 4.24
C THR A 58 -15.29 -11.19 4.56
N ALA A 59 -14.55 -10.10 4.29
CA ALA A 59 -13.12 -10.02 4.57
C ALA A 59 -12.85 -10.12 6.07
N GLN A 60 -13.65 -9.46 6.90
CA GLN A 60 -13.52 -9.49 8.36
C GLN A 60 -13.62 -10.93 8.92
N THR A 61 -14.53 -11.73 8.37
CA THR A 61 -14.64 -13.13 8.77
C THR A 61 -13.47 -13.97 8.26
N LYS A 62 -13.07 -13.78 7.00
CA LYS A 62 -12.08 -14.62 6.33
C LYS A 62 -10.64 -14.32 6.73
N TYR A 63 -10.32 -13.05 7.01
CA TYR A 63 -8.97 -12.56 7.27
C TYR A 63 -8.83 -11.92 8.66
N ASN A 64 -9.59 -12.41 9.64
CA ASN A 64 -9.69 -11.83 10.97
C ASN A 64 -8.32 -11.58 11.63
N ASP A 65 -7.40 -12.54 11.54
CA ASP A 65 -6.07 -12.42 12.16
C ASP A 65 -5.24 -11.28 11.55
N TYR A 66 -5.31 -11.11 10.22
CA TYR A 66 -4.62 -10.00 9.54
C TYR A 66 -5.27 -8.66 9.86
N ILE A 67 -6.61 -8.61 9.84
CA ILE A 67 -7.37 -7.41 10.13
C ILE A 67 -7.14 -6.93 11.56
N THR A 68 -7.04 -7.83 12.52
CA THR A 68 -6.73 -7.49 13.91
C THR A 68 -5.38 -6.79 14.01
N GLN A 69 -4.34 -7.28 13.33
CA GLN A 69 -3.03 -6.65 13.30
C GLN A 69 -3.06 -5.28 12.60
N ILE A 70 -3.80 -5.15 11.49
CA ILE A 70 -3.95 -3.87 10.79
C ILE A 70 -4.65 -2.83 11.67
N ILE A 71 -5.70 -3.22 12.41
CA ILE A 71 -6.44 -2.32 13.29
C ILE A 71 -5.58 -1.75 14.42
N GLN A 72 -4.62 -2.53 14.93
CA GLN A 72 -3.72 -2.07 15.98
C GLN A 72 -2.78 -0.94 15.53
N GLU A 73 -2.43 -0.92 14.24
CA GLU A 73 -1.46 0.01 13.66
C GLU A 73 -2.10 1.15 12.84
N CYS A 74 -3.42 1.06 12.54
CA CYS A 74 -4.08 2.11 11.76
C CYS A 74 -4.67 3.22 12.64
N ARG A 75 -4.69 4.45 12.13
CA ARG A 75 -5.31 5.60 12.84
C ARG A 75 -6.83 5.49 12.91
N SER A 76 -7.45 4.94 11.87
CA SER A 76 -8.89 4.73 11.80
C SER A 76 -9.24 3.56 10.90
N TYR A 77 -10.40 2.96 11.12
CA TYR A 77 -10.93 1.95 10.20
C TYR A 77 -12.44 2.04 10.06
N ARG A 78 -12.97 1.51 8.97
CA ARG A 78 -14.40 1.46 8.65
C ARG A 78 -14.77 0.12 8.04
N LEU A 79 -15.98 -0.31 8.30
CA LEU A 79 -16.60 -1.36 7.51
C LEU A 79 -17.20 -0.76 6.24
N ILE A 80 -17.11 -1.47 5.13
CA ILE A 80 -17.66 -1.07 3.84
C ILE A 80 -18.48 -2.21 3.24
N GLU A 81 -19.50 -1.89 2.43
CA GLU A 81 -20.21 -2.90 1.65
C GLU A 81 -19.37 -3.38 0.45
N GLU A 82 -19.63 -4.61 -0.03
CA GLU A 82 -18.88 -5.25 -1.12
C GLU A 82 -18.84 -4.37 -2.39
N HIS A 83 -19.97 -3.78 -2.77
CA HIS A 83 -20.01 -2.90 -3.93
C HIS A 83 -19.22 -1.60 -3.75
N VAL A 84 -18.94 -1.17 -2.51
CA VAL A 84 -18.08 -0.02 -2.21
C VAL A 84 -16.61 -0.42 -2.33
N ALA A 85 -16.26 -1.66 -1.93
CA ALA A 85 -14.92 -2.22 -2.12
C ALA A 85 -14.52 -2.23 -3.62
N ASP A 86 -15.45 -2.58 -4.51
CA ASP A 86 -15.20 -2.55 -5.96
C ASP A 86 -14.82 -1.16 -6.49
N ALA A 87 -15.25 -0.09 -5.82
CA ALA A 87 -14.93 1.27 -6.25
C ALA A 87 -13.51 1.74 -5.88
N ILE A 88 -12.85 1.03 -4.96
CA ILE A 88 -11.48 1.32 -4.51
C ILE A 88 -10.50 0.19 -4.82
N SER A 89 -10.91 -0.77 -5.65
CA SER A 89 -10.09 -1.89 -6.07
C SER A 89 -9.44 -1.64 -7.43
N ALA A 90 -8.17 -1.99 -7.54
CA ALA A 90 -7.45 -2.07 -8.82
C ALA A 90 -7.62 -3.44 -9.50
N THR A 91 -8.22 -4.43 -8.81
CA THR A 91 -8.36 -5.81 -9.29
C THR A 91 -9.82 -6.19 -9.52
N LYS A 92 -10.07 -7.15 -10.44
CA LYS A 92 -11.43 -7.68 -10.70
C LYS A 92 -12.00 -8.50 -9.54
N HIS A 93 -11.13 -9.09 -8.72
CA HIS A 93 -11.49 -9.96 -7.60
C HIS A 93 -10.75 -9.50 -6.35
N ASN A 94 -11.25 -8.44 -5.73
CA ASN A 94 -10.65 -7.91 -4.52
C ASN A 94 -10.89 -8.83 -3.31
N GLN A 95 -10.04 -8.70 -2.30
CA GLN A 95 -10.15 -9.44 -1.05
C GLN A 95 -10.98 -8.70 0.02
N GLY A 96 -11.50 -7.52 -0.30
CA GLY A 96 -12.25 -6.69 0.63
C GLY A 96 -11.41 -6.09 1.77
N VAL A 97 -10.10 -5.97 1.61
CA VAL A 97 -9.17 -5.38 2.58
C VAL A 97 -8.33 -4.32 1.88
N PHE A 98 -8.39 -3.09 2.37
CA PHE A 98 -7.70 -1.94 1.81
C PHE A 98 -7.12 -1.07 2.92
N CYS A 99 -5.93 -0.51 2.69
CA CYS A 99 -5.32 0.49 3.55
C CYS A 99 -4.92 1.71 2.74
N VAL A 100 -5.28 2.89 3.20
CA VAL A 100 -4.71 4.15 2.74
C VAL A 100 -3.49 4.43 3.58
N CYS A 101 -2.34 4.45 2.96
CA CYS A 101 -1.04 4.61 3.60
C CYS A 101 -0.40 5.94 3.20
N ARG A 102 0.42 6.50 4.08
CA ARG A 102 1.27 7.64 3.75
C ARG A 102 2.52 7.15 3.03
N ILE A 103 2.95 7.88 2.00
CA ILE A 103 4.24 7.63 1.36
C ILE A 103 5.33 8.02 2.36
N PRO A 104 6.24 7.11 2.74
CA PRO A 104 7.32 7.46 3.66
C PRO A 104 8.20 8.56 3.07
N GLU A 105 8.52 9.56 3.88
CA GLU A 105 9.54 10.55 3.53
C GLU A 105 10.92 9.89 3.69
N GLN A 106 11.45 9.36 2.60
CA GLN A 106 12.80 8.80 2.58
C GLN A 106 13.72 9.79 1.87
N HIS A 107 14.59 10.42 2.64
CA HIS A 107 15.69 11.23 2.13
C HIS A 107 16.97 10.41 2.18
N HIS A 108 17.09 9.41 1.28
CA HIS A 108 18.36 8.73 1.11
C HIS A 108 19.21 9.51 0.11
N SER A 109 20.43 9.84 0.50
CA SER A 109 21.43 10.45 -0.38
C SER A 109 22.51 9.41 -0.71
N MET A 110 23.28 9.68 -1.75
CA MET A 110 24.47 8.83 -2.05
C MET A 110 25.48 8.84 -0.90
N MET A 111 25.41 9.80 0.02
CA MET A 111 26.25 9.84 1.22
C MET A 111 25.86 8.77 2.26
N ASP A 112 24.65 8.21 2.16
CA ASP A 112 24.19 7.14 3.06
C ASP A 112 24.69 5.76 2.61
N MET A 113 25.39 5.68 1.48
CA MET A 113 25.92 4.42 0.97
C MET A 113 27.07 3.91 1.83
N GLN A 114 26.96 2.66 2.24
CA GLN A 114 28.01 1.98 3.01
C GLN A 114 29.17 1.58 2.07
N ALA A 115 30.41 1.83 2.48
CA ALA A 115 31.60 1.55 1.67
C ALA A 115 31.76 0.07 1.26
N LEU A 116 31.22 -0.85 2.05
CA LEU A 116 31.23 -2.31 1.78
C LEU A 116 29.87 -2.86 1.40
N GLY A 117 28.91 -1.98 1.08
CA GLY A 117 27.56 -2.38 0.68
C GLY A 117 27.49 -2.89 -0.75
N THR A 118 26.58 -3.84 -0.99
CA THR A 118 26.20 -4.26 -2.34
C THR A 118 24.98 -3.46 -2.79
N TYR A 119 25.07 -2.83 -3.96
CA TYR A 119 24.00 -2.00 -4.51
C TYR A 119 23.61 -2.45 -5.90
N ILE A 120 22.33 -2.32 -6.23
CA ILE A 120 21.80 -2.56 -7.57
C ILE A 120 21.35 -1.22 -8.14
N ALA A 121 21.84 -0.87 -9.33
CA ALA A 121 21.35 0.25 -10.10
C ALA A 121 20.37 -0.24 -11.16
N LEU A 122 19.19 0.37 -11.21
CA LEU A 122 18.12 0.05 -12.14
C LEU A 122 17.91 1.23 -13.09
N GLU A 123 17.87 0.93 -14.38
CA GLU A 123 17.64 1.89 -15.45
C GLU A 123 16.56 1.37 -16.39
N GLN A 124 15.63 2.24 -16.80
CA GLN A 124 14.59 1.95 -17.80
C GLN A 124 13.67 0.75 -17.45
N ILE A 125 13.42 0.50 -16.17
CA ILE A 125 12.45 -0.52 -15.75
C ILE A 125 11.05 0.09 -15.70
N GLN A 126 10.27 -0.14 -16.77
CA GLN A 126 8.93 0.42 -16.94
C GLN A 126 7.81 -0.45 -16.37
N ASP A 127 8.02 -1.76 -16.24
CA ASP A 127 7.03 -2.69 -15.72
C ASP A 127 7.10 -2.79 -14.18
N PRO A 128 6.08 -2.34 -13.43
CA PRO A 128 6.04 -2.44 -11.98
C PRO A 128 6.15 -3.87 -11.44
N ALA A 129 5.71 -4.88 -12.20
CA ALA A 129 5.82 -6.28 -11.78
C ALA A 129 7.27 -6.76 -11.82
N ASN A 130 8.02 -6.37 -12.86
CA ASN A 130 9.45 -6.64 -12.95
C ASN A 130 10.22 -5.93 -11.84
N LEU A 131 9.93 -4.64 -11.62
CA LEU A 131 10.52 -3.86 -10.54
C LEU A 131 10.29 -4.53 -9.18
N GLY A 132 9.05 -4.90 -8.87
CA GLY A 132 8.71 -5.59 -7.63
C GLY A 132 9.44 -6.94 -7.47
N SER A 133 9.67 -7.68 -8.55
CA SER A 133 10.42 -8.93 -8.52
C SER A 133 11.91 -8.70 -8.21
N VAL A 134 12.52 -7.69 -8.82
CA VAL A 134 13.91 -7.30 -8.55
C VAL A 134 14.06 -6.88 -7.09
N LEU A 135 13.18 -6.02 -6.58
CA LEU A 135 13.24 -5.54 -5.18
C LEU A 135 13.13 -6.69 -4.17
N ARG A 136 12.20 -7.63 -4.36
CA ARG A 136 12.08 -8.80 -3.48
C ARG A 136 13.32 -9.69 -3.52
N THR A 137 13.91 -9.88 -4.70
CA THR A 137 15.13 -10.67 -4.86
C THR A 137 16.33 -9.98 -4.22
N ALA A 138 16.45 -8.66 -4.39
CA ALA A 138 17.50 -7.86 -3.79
C ALA A 138 17.47 -7.95 -2.25
N GLU A 139 16.28 -7.79 -1.66
CA GLU A 139 16.06 -7.93 -0.22
C GLU A 139 16.45 -9.34 0.28
N ALA A 140 16.00 -10.40 -0.42
CA ALA A 140 16.30 -11.78 -0.05
C ALA A 140 17.80 -12.11 -0.12
N LEU A 141 18.56 -11.44 -0.98
CA LEU A 141 20.00 -11.58 -1.13
C LEU A 141 20.81 -10.66 -0.21
N GLY A 142 20.16 -9.86 0.63
CA GLY A 142 20.83 -8.93 1.55
C GLY A 142 21.50 -7.75 0.85
N VAL A 143 20.96 -7.31 -0.29
CA VAL A 143 21.44 -6.11 -0.99
C VAL A 143 21.22 -4.89 -0.11
N SER A 144 22.24 -4.04 0.02
CA SER A 144 22.24 -2.87 0.92
C SER A 144 21.35 -1.73 0.43
N GLY A 145 21.10 -1.66 -0.88
CA GLY A 145 20.22 -0.65 -1.45
C GLY A 145 20.02 -0.78 -2.95
N VAL A 146 18.97 -0.12 -3.44
CA VAL A 146 18.65 -0.07 -4.87
C VAL A 146 18.62 1.40 -5.31
N LEU A 147 19.33 1.71 -6.38
CA LEU A 147 19.40 3.02 -7.00
C LEU A 147 18.50 3.02 -8.23
N PHE A 148 17.56 3.94 -8.26
CA PHE A 148 16.71 4.18 -9.42
C PHE A 148 17.32 5.30 -10.25
N LEU A 149 17.70 4.99 -11.48
CA LEU A 149 18.12 5.95 -12.48
C LEU A 149 16.90 6.46 -13.25
N GLU A 150 17.13 7.29 -14.25
CA GLU A 150 16.04 7.87 -15.06
C GLU A 150 15.17 6.79 -15.71
N ASP A 151 13.89 7.06 -15.85
CA ASP A 151 12.89 6.20 -16.49
C ASP A 151 12.59 4.86 -15.76
N CYS A 152 12.68 4.84 -14.42
CA CYS A 152 12.19 3.75 -13.57
C CYS A 152 10.88 4.09 -12.86
#